data_3e42215032388a7d007dc48697cc72ce
#
_entry.id   3e42215032388a7d007dc48697cc72ce
#
_cell.length_a   1.000
_cell.length_b   1.000
_cell.length_c   1.000
_cell.angle_alpha   90.00
_cell.angle_beta   90.00
_cell.angle_gamma   90.00
#
_symmetry.space_group_name_H-M   'P 1'
#
loop_
_entity.id
_entity.type
_entity.pdbx_description
1 polymer ?
#
loop_
_entity_poly.entity_id
_entity_poly.type
_entity_poly.pdbx_seq_one_letter_code
_entity_poly.pdbx_strand_id
1 'polypeptide(L)'
;MAQQTFSDRLKAAMRSANMKQTDLIHAAEAFGFKLGKSQVSQYASGKTIPRPDVMAALAQTLNVPTSWLAEGKTREDNPAQTKPATTATIKGNTTEASSEQTSGTAATITEGSAPMRQFKKSSKLDNVLYDVRGPVVDEAARMERQGMRILKLNIGNPAPFGFRTPDEVVQDMRHQLPDCEGDSDSKGLFSARKAIMQYSQIKGLPNVDMDSIYTGNGVSELINLCMQALLDNGDEILIPSPDYPLWTACATLAGGNPVHYICDEQAEWYPDIQDIESKITPRTKAIVIINPNNPTGALYPREVLQEIVDVARKHQLMIFSDEIYDRLVFDGEEHVSIASMAPDLFCVTFSGLSKSHMIAGYRIGWMVLSGNRDCARDFILGIDMLSNMRLCSNVPAQSIVQTALWGHQSVESYVVPGGRVYEQREYVYNALNSIDGITAVKPKGGFYIFPKIDAKKFNITNDEQFALDLLHEKKILLVPGKGFNWQQPDHFRVVYLPRIEVLSECMTNLDDFLHHYRQA
;
A
#
# COMPACT_ATOMS: atom_id res chain seq x y z
N MET A 1 0.67 -48.69 -21.96
CA MET A 1 0.47 -48.73 -20.48
C MET A 1 -0.57 -47.72 -20.11
N ALA A 2 -1.62 -48.05 -19.38
CA ALA A 2 -2.66 -47.10 -18.99
C ALA A 2 -2.04 -46.02 -18.13
N GLN A 3 -2.31 -44.75 -18.44
CA GLN A 3 -1.79 -43.60 -17.72
C GLN A 3 -2.36 -43.63 -16.28
N GLN A 4 -1.51 -43.70 -15.27
CA GLN A 4 -1.94 -43.70 -13.85
C GLN A 4 -2.73 -42.44 -13.54
N THR A 5 -3.90 -42.60 -12.93
CA THR A 5 -4.71 -41.44 -12.50
C THR A 5 -4.10 -40.75 -11.29
N PHE A 6 -4.52 -39.52 -10.98
CA PHE A 6 -4.14 -38.85 -9.72
C PHE A 6 -4.43 -39.70 -8.49
N SER A 7 -5.60 -40.34 -8.44
CA SER A 7 -6.00 -41.23 -7.35
C SER A 7 -5.02 -42.43 -7.16
N ASP A 8 -4.53 -42.97 -8.28
CA ASP A 8 -3.58 -44.08 -8.21
C ASP A 8 -2.22 -43.62 -7.69
N ARG A 9 -1.75 -42.46 -8.13
CA ARG A 9 -0.50 -41.86 -7.63
C ARG A 9 -0.61 -41.45 -6.16
N LEU A 10 -1.74 -40.87 -5.73
CA LEU A 10 -1.98 -40.53 -4.32
C LEU A 10 -1.93 -41.77 -3.44
N LYS A 11 -2.62 -42.83 -3.85
CA LYS A 11 -2.58 -44.11 -3.11
C LYS A 11 -1.20 -44.77 -3.10
N ALA A 12 -0.45 -44.64 -4.20
CA ALA A 12 0.93 -45.16 -4.26
C ALA A 12 1.84 -44.38 -3.30
N ALA A 13 1.76 -43.05 -3.29
CA ALA A 13 2.53 -42.20 -2.38
C ALA A 13 2.18 -42.45 -0.91
N MET A 14 0.88 -42.57 -0.58
CA MET A 14 0.44 -42.92 0.78
C MET A 14 0.97 -44.29 1.23
N ARG A 15 0.97 -45.28 0.34
CA ARG A 15 1.55 -46.63 0.66
C ARG A 15 3.07 -46.53 0.87
N SER A 16 3.78 -45.79 0.02
CA SER A 16 5.22 -45.58 0.16
C SER A 16 5.59 -44.85 1.46
N ALA A 17 4.77 -43.88 1.87
CA ALA A 17 4.92 -43.16 3.14
C ALA A 17 4.38 -43.92 4.38
N ASN A 18 3.81 -45.12 4.19
CA ASN A 18 3.13 -45.93 5.23
C ASN A 18 2.04 -45.15 5.99
N MET A 19 1.30 -44.28 5.29
CA MET A 19 0.28 -43.40 5.85
C MET A 19 -1.13 -43.88 5.51
N LYS A 20 -2.03 -43.89 6.50
CA LYS A 20 -3.48 -43.99 6.29
C LYS A 20 -4.08 -42.61 5.99
N GLN A 21 -5.34 -42.57 5.56
CA GLN A 21 -6.03 -41.28 5.29
C GLN A 21 -6.11 -40.37 6.53
N THR A 22 -6.22 -40.93 7.72
CA THR A 22 -6.20 -40.20 9.00
C THR A 22 -4.84 -39.59 9.28
N ASP A 23 -3.78 -40.32 8.99
CA ASP A 23 -2.40 -39.85 9.22
C ASP A 23 -2.04 -38.73 8.25
N LEU A 24 -2.53 -38.82 6.99
CA LEU A 24 -2.39 -37.77 5.99
C LEU A 24 -3.10 -36.47 6.39
N ILE A 25 -4.28 -36.57 7.04
CA ILE A 25 -5.01 -35.39 7.54
C ILE A 25 -4.20 -34.69 8.63
N HIS A 26 -3.73 -35.44 9.64
CA HIS A 26 -2.94 -34.88 10.73
C HIS A 26 -1.58 -34.34 10.27
N ALA A 27 -0.94 -35.01 9.32
CA ALA A 27 0.34 -34.55 8.79
C ALA A 27 0.16 -33.25 7.94
N ALA A 28 -0.93 -33.10 7.19
CA ALA A 28 -1.25 -31.89 6.45
C ALA A 28 -1.54 -30.67 7.38
N GLU A 29 -2.08 -30.90 8.56
CA GLU A 29 -2.30 -29.85 9.58
C GLU A 29 -0.97 -29.24 10.05
N ALA A 30 0.11 -30.01 10.12
CA ALA A 30 1.45 -29.53 10.47
C ALA A 30 2.00 -28.52 9.43
N PHE A 31 1.49 -28.56 8.20
CA PHE A 31 1.79 -27.62 7.12
C PHE A 31 0.72 -26.52 6.96
N GLY A 32 -0.19 -26.38 7.93
CA GLY A 32 -1.22 -25.34 7.96
C GLY A 32 -2.48 -25.64 7.11
N PHE A 33 -2.65 -26.89 6.62
CA PHE A 33 -3.79 -27.28 5.78
C PHE A 33 -4.79 -28.16 6.55
N LYS A 34 -6.00 -27.66 6.78
CA LYS A 34 -7.10 -28.45 7.35
C LYS A 34 -7.82 -29.23 6.27
N LEU A 35 -7.60 -30.55 6.23
CA LEU A 35 -8.27 -31.47 5.32
C LEU A 35 -9.37 -32.25 6.06
N GLY A 36 -10.58 -32.28 5.51
CA GLY A 36 -11.69 -33.06 6.03
C GLY A 36 -11.61 -34.53 5.59
N LYS A 37 -12.07 -35.47 6.44
CA LYS A 37 -12.14 -36.91 6.11
C LYS A 37 -12.86 -37.20 4.79
N SER A 38 -13.98 -36.53 4.54
CA SER A 38 -14.75 -36.65 3.29
C SER A 38 -13.93 -36.20 2.08
N GLN A 39 -13.16 -35.15 2.22
CA GLN A 39 -12.35 -34.55 1.18
C GLN A 39 -11.20 -35.48 0.76
N VAL A 40 -10.45 -36.03 1.73
CA VAL A 40 -9.37 -36.99 1.46
C VAL A 40 -9.92 -38.28 0.87
N SER A 41 -11.10 -38.73 1.30
CA SER A 41 -11.77 -39.91 0.74
C SER A 41 -12.19 -39.67 -0.73
N GLN A 42 -12.66 -38.48 -1.10
CA GLN A 42 -12.99 -38.13 -2.47
C GLN A 42 -11.73 -38.08 -3.37
N TYR A 43 -10.63 -37.53 -2.87
CA TYR A 43 -9.34 -37.54 -3.55
C TYR A 43 -8.81 -38.98 -3.78
N ALA A 44 -8.86 -39.79 -2.75
CA ALA A 44 -8.42 -41.19 -2.84
C ALA A 44 -9.32 -42.07 -3.72
N SER A 45 -10.61 -41.69 -3.87
CA SER A 45 -11.53 -42.41 -4.77
C SER A 45 -11.52 -41.86 -6.21
N GLY A 46 -10.81 -40.77 -6.49
CA GLY A 46 -10.77 -40.13 -7.80
C GLY A 46 -12.02 -39.33 -8.17
N LYS A 47 -12.93 -39.08 -7.22
CA LYS A 47 -14.15 -38.32 -7.44
C LYS A 47 -13.88 -36.82 -7.65
N THR A 48 -12.81 -36.31 -7.05
CA THR A 48 -12.38 -34.92 -7.16
C THR A 48 -10.86 -34.84 -7.21
N ILE A 49 -10.33 -33.79 -7.88
CA ILE A 49 -8.90 -33.45 -7.90
C ILE A 49 -8.69 -32.24 -6.99
N PRO A 50 -7.65 -32.25 -6.13
CA PRO A 50 -7.33 -31.12 -5.27
C PRO A 50 -7.01 -29.85 -6.07
N ARG A 51 -7.30 -28.69 -5.49
CA ARG A 51 -6.80 -27.41 -6.00
C ARG A 51 -5.26 -27.37 -5.92
N PRO A 52 -4.59 -26.49 -6.66
CA PRO A 52 -3.12 -26.43 -6.72
C PRO A 52 -2.44 -26.27 -5.37
N ASP A 53 -2.99 -25.48 -4.46
CA ASP A 53 -2.51 -25.26 -3.09
C ASP A 53 -2.59 -26.56 -2.23
N VAL A 54 -3.71 -27.24 -2.28
CA VAL A 54 -3.92 -28.52 -1.60
C VAL A 54 -3.07 -29.62 -2.23
N MET A 55 -2.90 -29.59 -3.56
CA MET A 55 -2.03 -30.52 -4.28
C MET A 55 -0.57 -30.40 -3.83
N ALA A 56 -0.08 -29.16 -3.70
CA ALA A 56 1.27 -28.88 -3.22
C ALA A 56 1.46 -29.36 -1.76
N ALA A 57 0.48 -29.13 -0.90
CA ALA A 57 0.51 -29.57 0.49
C ALA A 57 0.53 -31.10 0.60
N LEU A 58 -0.30 -31.80 -0.18
CA LEU A 58 -0.30 -33.26 -0.23
C LEU A 58 1.04 -33.82 -0.74
N ALA A 59 1.61 -33.21 -1.78
CA ALA A 59 2.91 -33.59 -2.31
C ALA A 59 4.03 -33.41 -1.29
N GLN A 60 4.04 -32.30 -0.56
CA GLN A 60 4.98 -32.03 0.51
C GLN A 60 4.82 -33.00 1.68
N THR A 61 3.59 -33.23 2.13
CA THR A 61 3.28 -34.17 3.22
C THR A 61 3.72 -35.60 2.90
N LEU A 62 3.60 -36.01 1.62
CA LEU A 62 3.96 -37.33 1.13
C LEU A 62 5.41 -37.43 0.65
N ASN A 63 6.15 -36.33 0.70
CA ASN A 63 7.54 -36.18 0.22
C ASN A 63 7.72 -36.64 -1.23
N VAL A 64 6.80 -36.21 -2.13
CA VAL A 64 6.85 -36.49 -3.56
C VAL A 64 6.81 -35.18 -4.36
N PRO A 65 7.36 -35.13 -5.60
CA PRO A 65 7.24 -33.94 -6.45
C PRO A 65 5.78 -33.64 -6.79
N THR A 66 5.38 -32.37 -6.71
CA THR A 66 4.02 -31.92 -7.03
C THR A 66 3.65 -32.26 -8.49
N SER A 67 4.59 -32.11 -9.44
CA SER A 67 4.42 -32.48 -10.85
C SER A 67 4.17 -33.98 -11.04
N TRP A 68 4.84 -34.82 -10.25
CA TRP A 68 4.58 -36.25 -10.28
C TRP A 68 3.22 -36.60 -9.70
N LEU A 69 2.84 -36.01 -8.58
CA LEU A 69 1.54 -36.28 -7.97
C LEU A 69 0.39 -35.79 -8.87
N ALA A 70 0.52 -34.60 -9.47
CA ALA A 70 -0.51 -34.02 -10.33
C ALA A 70 -0.61 -34.69 -11.71
N GLU A 71 0.51 -34.90 -12.39
CA GLU A 71 0.55 -35.25 -13.82
C GLU A 71 1.32 -36.54 -14.12
N GLY A 72 2.02 -37.12 -13.16
CA GLY A 72 2.87 -38.30 -13.34
C GLY A 72 4.24 -38.00 -13.95
N LYS A 73 4.62 -36.73 -14.09
CA LYS A 73 5.91 -36.34 -14.66
C LYS A 73 7.03 -36.47 -13.62
N THR A 74 8.11 -37.16 -13.99
CA THR A 74 9.34 -37.24 -13.20
C THR A 74 10.23 -36.02 -13.47
N ARG A 75 11.28 -35.81 -12.67
CA ARG A 75 12.23 -34.70 -12.86
C ARG A 75 12.89 -34.68 -14.25
N GLU A 76 12.92 -35.81 -14.93
CA GLU A 76 13.54 -35.96 -16.25
C GLU A 76 12.62 -35.49 -17.39
N ASP A 77 11.32 -35.34 -17.16
CA ASP A 77 10.31 -35.01 -18.19
C ASP A 77 10.03 -33.49 -18.31
N ASN A 78 10.83 -32.60 -17.68
CA ASN A 78 10.59 -31.18 -17.69
C ASN A 78 11.64 -30.44 -18.57
N PRO A 79 11.33 -30.08 -19.84
CA PRO A 79 12.29 -29.50 -20.78
C PRO A 79 12.75 -28.08 -20.46
N ALA A 80 12.24 -27.45 -19.39
CA ALA A 80 12.58 -26.07 -19.01
C ALA A 80 13.80 -25.91 -18.09
N GLN A 81 14.49 -27.01 -17.69
CA GLN A 81 15.61 -26.95 -16.74
C GLN A 81 16.92 -27.57 -17.24
N THR A 82 17.08 -27.85 -18.52
CA THR A 82 18.36 -28.29 -19.08
C THR A 82 18.94 -27.26 -20.03
N LYS A 83 19.76 -26.37 -19.54
CA LYS A 83 20.84 -25.76 -20.32
C LYS A 83 22.17 -26.27 -19.77
N PRO A 84 22.96 -27.00 -20.58
CA PRO A 84 24.28 -27.43 -20.16
C PRO A 84 25.26 -26.27 -20.15
N ALA A 85 26.10 -26.21 -19.13
CA ALA A 85 27.24 -25.32 -19.08
C ALA A 85 28.22 -25.69 -20.20
N THR A 86 28.51 -24.75 -21.08
CA THR A 86 29.50 -24.89 -22.13
C THR A 86 30.90 -24.88 -21.51
N THR A 87 31.59 -26.03 -21.59
CA THR A 87 32.98 -26.18 -21.21
C THR A 87 33.85 -25.51 -22.26
N ALA A 88 34.47 -24.40 -21.94
CA ALA A 88 35.52 -23.82 -22.76
C ALA A 88 36.88 -24.52 -22.43
N THR A 89 37.36 -25.29 -23.36
CA THR A 89 38.68 -25.91 -23.34
C THR A 89 39.74 -24.86 -23.67
N ILE A 90 40.64 -24.57 -22.72
CA ILE A 90 41.89 -23.90 -23.02
C ILE A 90 43.02 -24.91 -22.89
N LYS A 91 43.73 -25.11 -24.02
CA LYS A 91 44.94 -25.95 -24.15
C LYS A 91 46.16 -25.33 -23.49
N GLY A 92 46.83 -26.11 -22.77
CA GLY A 92 48.24 -26.44 -22.75
C GLY A 92 49.31 -25.42 -22.33
N ASN A 93 50.06 -25.75 -21.33
CA ASN A 93 51.50 -26.03 -21.55
C ASN A 93 52.07 -26.80 -20.35
N THR A 94 52.75 -27.86 -20.71
CA THR A 94 53.56 -28.76 -19.89
C THR A 94 54.84 -28.09 -19.35
N THR A 95 55.21 -28.35 -18.10
CA THR A 95 56.60 -28.61 -17.72
C THR A 95 56.63 -29.53 -16.50
N GLU A 96 57.47 -30.57 -16.66
CA GLU A 96 57.80 -31.62 -15.71
C GLU A 96 58.55 -31.09 -14.49
N ALA A 97 58.40 -31.70 -13.33
CA ALA A 97 59.48 -32.32 -12.58
C ALA A 97 59.07 -32.93 -11.24
N SER A 98 59.42 -34.16 -11.10
CA SER A 98 59.95 -34.91 -9.96
C SER A 98 59.07 -35.24 -8.75
N SER A 99 59.09 -36.52 -8.57
CA SER A 99 58.65 -37.38 -7.47
C SER A 99 59.20 -37.02 -6.09
N GLU A 100 58.31 -37.18 -5.06
CA GLU A 100 58.69 -37.83 -3.82
C GLU A 100 57.48 -38.46 -3.12
N GLN A 101 57.58 -39.74 -2.83
CA GLN A 101 56.63 -40.54 -2.03
C GLN A 101 56.80 -40.20 -0.57
N THR A 102 55.73 -39.94 0.14
CA THR A 102 55.59 -40.32 1.58
C THR A 102 54.14 -40.68 1.88
N SER A 103 54.05 -41.80 2.52
CA SER A 103 52.85 -42.44 3.05
C SER A 103 52.17 -41.63 4.16
N GLY A 104 50.85 -41.58 4.18
CA GLY A 104 50.18 -41.16 5.40
C GLY A 104 48.68 -40.89 5.24
N THR A 105 47.89 -41.76 5.79
CA THR A 105 46.53 -41.58 6.34
C THR A 105 45.47 -40.84 5.47
N ALA A 106 44.47 -41.64 5.05
CA ALA A 106 43.23 -41.13 4.45
C ALA A 106 42.49 -40.20 5.43
N ALA A 107 42.64 -38.91 5.22
CA ALA A 107 41.72 -37.93 5.82
C ALA A 107 40.51 -37.84 4.93
N THR A 108 39.33 -38.21 5.45
CA THR A 108 38.04 -37.99 4.83
C THR A 108 37.83 -36.49 4.68
N ILE A 109 38.03 -35.98 3.45
CA ILE A 109 37.67 -34.62 3.12
C ILE A 109 36.14 -34.53 3.07
N THR A 110 35.56 -34.08 4.16
CA THR A 110 34.20 -33.52 4.08
C THR A 110 34.25 -32.30 3.18
N GLU A 111 33.73 -32.43 1.97
CA GLU A 111 33.46 -31.28 1.11
C GLU A 111 32.57 -30.30 1.88
N GLY A 112 33.19 -29.30 2.48
CA GLY A 112 32.49 -28.14 3.03
C GLY A 112 31.82 -27.41 1.86
N SER A 113 30.50 -27.50 1.77
CA SER A 113 29.74 -26.69 0.82
C SER A 113 30.16 -25.22 0.99
N ALA A 114 30.58 -24.59 -0.09
CA ALA A 114 30.89 -23.16 -0.09
C ALA A 114 29.72 -22.38 0.53
N PRO A 115 29.97 -21.41 1.40
CA PRO A 115 28.90 -20.66 2.04
C PRO A 115 27.99 -20.04 0.96
N MET A 116 26.68 -20.27 1.10
CA MET A 116 25.68 -19.75 0.16
C MET A 116 25.82 -18.22 0.06
N ARG A 117 25.82 -17.71 -1.18
CA ARG A 117 25.86 -16.26 -1.43
C ARG A 117 24.61 -15.61 -0.82
N GLN A 118 24.82 -14.60 0.00
CA GLN A 118 23.72 -13.79 0.56
C GLN A 118 23.29 -12.73 -0.45
N PHE A 119 21.98 -12.66 -0.72
CA PHE A 119 21.37 -11.62 -1.54
C PHE A 119 20.82 -10.52 -0.63
N LYS A 120 21.39 -9.32 -0.73
CA LYS A 120 20.92 -8.15 0.02
C LYS A 120 19.88 -7.40 -0.80
N LYS A 121 18.96 -6.66 -0.13
CA LYS A 121 18.08 -5.71 -0.80
C LYS A 121 18.89 -4.63 -1.52
N SER A 122 18.28 -3.97 -2.52
CA SER A 122 18.93 -2.82 -3.18
C SER A 122 19.19 -1.70 -2.17
N SER A 123 20.35 -1.04 -2.28
CA SER A 123 20.69 0.12 -1.45
C SER A 123 19.74 1.31 -1.62
N LYS A 124 19.02 1.41 -2.74
CA LYS A 124 17.93 2.39 -2.92
C LYS A 124 16.86 2.29 -1.83
N LEU A 125 16.69 1.12 -1.24
CA LEU A 125 15.69 0.86 -0.18
C LEU A 125 16.19 1.17 1.24
N ASP A 126 17.47 1.54 1.41
CA ASP A 126 18.04 1.78 2.74
C ASP A 126 17.49 3.06 3.40
N ASN A 127 17.13 4.05 2.58
CA ASN A 127 16.60 5.33 3.03
C ASN A 127 15.10 5.50 2.76
N VAL A 128 14.39 4.43 2.40
CA VAL A 128 12.96 4.47 2.18
C VAL A 128 12.25 4.18 3.50
N LEU A 129 11.71 5.22 4.12
CA LEU A 129 10.89 5.12 5.31
C LEU A 129 9.42 4.92 4.90
N TYR A 130 8.83 3.82 5.33
CA TYR A 130 7.40 3.53 5.15
C TYR A 130 6.84 2.90 6.42
N ASP A 131 6.99 3.61 7.55
CA ASP A 131 6.74 3.11 8.90
C ASP A 131 5.25 2.96 9.24
N VAL A 132 4.34 3.36 8.34
CA VAL A 132 2.91 2.99 8.42
C VAL A 132 2.73 1.46 8.50
N ARG A 133 3.79 0.70 8.13
CA ARG A 133 3.91 -0.76 8.26
C ARG A 133 5.25 -1.16 8.91
N GLY A 134 5.75 -0.35 9.82
CA GLY A 134 7.04 -0.53 10.49
C GLY A 134 6.99 -1.43 11.73
N PRO A 135 8.00 -1.32 12.62
CA PRO A 135 8.21 -2.22 13.75
C PRO A 135 7.01 -2.37 14.68
N VAL A 136 6.23 -1.29 14.91
CA VAL A 136 5.03 -1.32 15.75
C VAL A 136 3.95 -2.25 15.16
N VAL A 137 3.79 -2.24 13.83
CA VAL A 137 2.83 -3.10 13.13
C VAL A 137 3.29 -4.56 13.14
N ASP A 138 4.59 -4.80 12.97
CA ASP A 138 5.17 -6.14 13.03
C ASP A 138 5.01 -6.76 14.41
N GLU A 139 5.22 -5.98 15.48
CA GLU A 139 5.01 -6.38 16.86
C GLU A 139 3.53 -6.67 17.13
N ALA A 140 2.61 -5.82 16.67
CA ALA A 140 1.18 -6.07 16.79
C ALA A 140 0.79 -7.39 16.10
N ALA A 141 1.32 -7.65 14.90
CA ALA A 141 1.09 -8.90 14.18
C ALA A 141 1.66 -10.13 14.94
N ARG A 142 2.81 -9.97 15.60
CA ARG A 142 3.39 -11.00 16.48
C ARG A 142 2.46 -11.32 17.66
N MET A 143 1.94 -10.29 18.31
CA MET A 143 1.02 -10.42 19.44
C MET A 143 -0.32 -11.07 19.03
N GLU A 144 -0.86 -10.72 17.85
CA GLU A 144 -2.07 -11.34 17.28
C GLU A 144 -1.86 -12.84 17.01
N ARG A 145 -0.70 -13.26 16.50
CA ARG A 145 -0.36 -14.68 16.34
C ARG A 145 -0.32 -15.45 17.67
N GLN A 146 -0.09 -14.75 18.78
CA GLN A 146 -0.17 -15.31 20.13
C GLN A 146 -1.59 -15.28 20.72
N GLY A 147 -2.60 -14.88 19.93
CA GLY A 147 -3.99 -14.86 20.34
C GLY A 147 -4.43 -13.58 21.07
N MET A 148 -3.62 -12.53 21.08
CA MET A 148 -4.00 -11.26 21.71
C MET A 148 -4.92 -10.45 20.78
N ARG A 149 -5.96 -9.85 21.36
CA ARG A 149 -6.81 -8.89 20.64
C ARG A 149 -6.12 -7.53 20.59
N ILE A 150 -5.91 -7.00 19.40
CA ILE A 150 -5.33 -5.66 19.18
C ILE A 150 -6.42 -4.67 18.73
N LEU A 151 -6.47 -3.51 19.38
CA LEU A 151 -7.34 -2.39 19.04
C LEU A 151 -6.66 -1.54 17.95
N LYS A 152 -7.15 -1.63 16.71
CA LYS A 152 -6.47 -1.08 15.53
C LYS A 152 -6.96 0.33 15.19
N LEU A 153 -6.09 1.32 15.39
CA LEU A 153 -6.30 2.73 15.02
C LEU A 153 -5.29 3.21 13.96
N ASN A 154 -4.64 2.28 13.27
CA ASN A 154 -3.47 2.55 12.42
C ASN A 154 -3.77 2.64 10.91
N ILE A 155 -4.79 1.98 10.40
CA ILE A 155 -5.02 1.87 8.94
C ILE A 155 -6.39 2.43 8.55
N GLY A 156 -6.38 3.41 7.62
CA GLY A 156 -7.58 3.95 6.98
C GLY A 156 -8.14 3.03 5.89
N ASN A 157 -8.44 1.78 6.26
CA ASN A 157 -9.16 0.82 5.41
C ASN A 157 -10.57 0.61 5.99
N PRO A 158 -11.64 1.11 5.34
CA PRO A 158 -12.98 1.08 5.92
C PRO A 158 -13.60 -0.32 6.04
N ALA A 159 -13.28 -1.24 5.13
CA ALA A 159 -13.94 -2.54 5.05
C ALA A 159 -13.86 -3.40 6.34
N PRO A 160 -12.71 -3.51 7.05
CA PRO A 160 -12.61 -4.24 8.31
C PRO A 160 -13.50 -3.69 9.42
N PHE A 161 -13.89 -2.42 9.32
CA PHE A 161 -14.76 -1.75 10.29
C PHE A 161 -16.24 -1.82 9.94
N GLY A 162 -16.60 -2.63 8.93
CA GLY A 162 -17.99 -2.89 8.54
C GLY A 162 -18.59 -1.81 7.65
N PHE A 163 -17.79 -0.94 7.04
CA PHE A 163 -18.25 -0.13 5.92
C PHE A 163 -18.38 -0.99 4.66
N ARG A 164 -19.40 -0.73 3.88
CA ARG A 164 -19.69 -1.50 2.68
C ARG A 164 -19.70 -0.62 1.44
N THR A 165 -19.29 -1.24 0.34
CA THR A 165 -19.45 -0.70 -1.00
C THR A 165 -20.94 -0.60 -1.33
N PRO A 166 -21.41 0.43 -2.05
CA PRO A 166 -22.78 0.47 -2.57
C PRO A 166 -23.12 -0.79 -3.37
N ASP A 167 -24.29 -1.37 -3.11
CA ASP A 167 -24.69 -2.64 -3.71
C ASP A 167 -24.75 -2.56 -5.25
N GLU A 168 -25.13 -1.41 -5.82
CA GLU A 168 -25.14 -1.18 -7.27
C GLU A 168 -23.75 -1.34 -7.90
N VAL A 169 -22.69 -0.88 -7.23
CA VAL A 169 -21.29 -1.03 -7.68
C VAL A 169 -20.88 -2.50 -7.67
N VAL A 170 -21.29 -3.24 -6.63
CA VAL A 170 -21.02 -4.68 -6.52
C VAL A 170 -21.77 -5.47 -7.59
N GLN A 171 -23.05 -5.14 -7.83
CA GLN A 171 -23.85 -5.82 -8.86
C GLN A 171 -23.33 -5.51 -10.27
N ASP A 172 -22.95 -4.27 -10.54
CA ASP A 172 -22.37 -3.88 -11.82
C ASP A 172 -21.07 -4.62 -12.10
N MET A 173 -20.15 -4.70 -11.13
CA MET A 173 -18.93 -5.49 -11.27
C MET A 173 -19.22 -6.96 -11.58
N ARG A 174 -20.16 -7.58 -10.88
CA ARG A 174 -20.56 -8.97 -11.13
C ARG A 174 -21.11 -9.17 -12.54
N HIS A 175 -21.86 -8.20 -13.05
CA HIS A 175 -22.45 -8.25 -14.36
C HIS A 175 -21.41 -8.09 -15.47
N GLN A 176 -20.47 -7.18 -15.30
CA GLN A 176 -19.45 -6.89 -16.30
C GLN A 176 -18.24 -7.83 -16.25
N LEU A 177 -18.09 -8.63 -15.18
CA LEU A 177 -16.90 -9.48 -14.99
C LEU A 177 -16.59 -10.43 -16.17
N PRO A 178 -17.60 -11.04 -16.88
CA PRO A 178 -17.33 -11.85 -18.05
C PRO A 178 -16.71 -11.11 -19.23
N ASP A 179 -16.87 -9.78 -19.30
CA ASP A 179 -16.32 -8.94 -20.38
C ASP A 179 -14.97 -8.32 -20.01
N CYS A 180 -14.42 -8.68 -18.85
CA CYS A 180 -13.17 -8.12 -18.32
C CYS A 180 -11.96 -9.05 -18.47
N GLU A 181 -12.02 -10.04 -19.37
CA GLU A 181 -10.95 -11.06 -19.52
C GLU A 181 -9.72 -10.54 -20.26
N GLY A 182 -9.89 -9.54 -21.13
CA GLY A 182 -8.81 -8.97 -21.94
C GLY A 182 -8.16 -7.74 -21.31
N ASP A 183 -6.96 -7.40 -21.82
CA ASP A 183 -6.32 -6.13 -21.48
C ASP A 183 -7.12 -4.94 -22.04
N SER A 184 -7.14 -3.83 -21.30
CA SER A 184 -7.65 -2.55 -21.80
C SER A 184 -6.54 -1.71 -22.44
N ASP A 185 -6.91 -0.57 -23.03
CA ASP A 185 -5.96 0.50 -23.33
C ASP A 185 -5.11 0.84 -22.10
N SER A 186 -3.85 1.17 -22.29
CA SER A 186 -2.90 1.47 -21.19
C SER A 186 -3.32 2.67 -20.35
N LYS A 187 -4.03 3.63 -20.92
CA LYS A 187 -4.64 4.76 -20.20
C LYS A 187 -5.90 4.35 -19.43
N GLY A 188 -6.55 3.29 -19.85
CA GLY A 188 -7.75 2.73 -19.21
C GLY A 188 -8.95 2.59 -20.15
N LEU A 189 -9.97 1.86 -19.68
CA LEU A 189 -11.23 1.65 -20.39
C LEU A 189 -11.87 2.99 -20.78
N PHE A 190 -12.46 3.03 -21.98
CA PHE A 190 -13.15 4.22 -22.47
C PHE A 190 -14.25 4.70 -21.52
N SER A 191 -15.09 3.80 -21.00
CA SER A 191 -16.17 4.13 -20.08
C SER A 191 -15.65 4.76 -18.79
N ALA A 192 -14.59 4.20 -18.21
CA ALA A 192 -13.94 4.74 -17.00
C ALA A 192 -13.34 6.13 -17.25
N ARG A 193 -12.55 6.28 -18.31
CA ARG A 193 -11.92 7.56 -18.67
C ARG A 193 -12.95 8.64 -18.95
N LYS A 194 -14.03 8.31 -19.68
CA LYS A 194 -15.13 9.25 -19.95
C LYS A 194 -15.83 9.70 -18.68
N ALA A 195 -16.13 8.78 -17.77
CA ALA A 195 -16.75 9.10 -16.49
C ALA A 195 -15.85 10.01 -15.63
N ILE A 196 -14.55 9.71 -15.58
CA ILE A 196 -13.56 10.52 -14.86
C ILE A 196 -13.41 11.91 -15.49
N MET A 197 -13.35 11.99 -16.83
CA MET A 197 -13.28 13.26 -17.55
C MET A 197 -14.47 14.15 -17.17
N GLN A 198 -15.69 13.64 -17.26
CA GLN A 198 -16.89 14.39 -16.92
C GLN A 198 -16.88 14.83 -15.44
N TYR A 199 -16.50 13.95 -14.53
CA TYR A 199 -16.34 14.29 -13.12
C TYR A 199 -15.34 15.42 -12.89
N SER A 200 -14.19 15.37 -13.58
CA SER A 200 -13.15 16.39 -13.50
C SER A 200 -13.62 17.73 -14.07
N GLN A 201 -14.40 17.71 -15.15
CA GLN A 201 -14.98 18.92 -15.73
C GLN A 201 -15.98 19.60 -14.78
N ILE A 202 -16.80 18.81 -14.07
CA ILE A 202 -17.71 19.35 -13.03
C ILE A 202 -16.91 19.99 -11.87
N LYS A 203 -15.78 19.40 -11.49
CA LYS A 203 -14.86 19.99 -10.50
C LYS A 203 -14.12 21.24 -11.03
N GLY A 204 -14.33 21.62 -12.27
CA GLY A 204 -13.71 22.81 -12.88
C GLY A 204 -12.25 22.66 -13.30
N LEU A 205 -11.74 21.44 -13.46
CA LEU A 205 -10.37 21.22 -13.92
C LEU A 205 -10.24 21.74 -15.38
N PRO A 206 -9.24 22.59 -15.67
CA PRO A 206 -9.12 23.21 -16.99
C PRO A 206 -8.49 22.23 -18.01
N ASN A 207 -8.91 22.36 -19.27
CA ASN A 207 -8.32 21.69 -20.44
C ASN A 207 -8.30 20.16 -20.34
N VAL A 208 -9.31 19.55 -19.70
CA VAL A 208 -9.42 18.09 -19.52
C VAL A 208 -10.19 17.48 -20.71
N ASP A 209 -9.56 16.49 -21.34
CA ASP A 209 -10.10 15.65 -22.41
C ASP A 209 -9.86 14.15 -22.12
N MET A 210 -10.22 13.29 -23.05
CA MET A 210 -10.01 11.83 -22.89
C MET A 210 -8.54 11.45 -22.78
N ASP A 211 -7.64 12.18 -23.42
CA ASP A 211 -6.20 11.90 -23.38
C ASP A 211 -5.51 12.38 -22.11
N SER A 212 -6.22 13.16 -21.33
CA SER A 212 -5.77 13.64 -20.01
C SER A 212 -5.91 12.60 -18.90
N ILE A 213 -6.60 11.48 -19.14
CA ILE A 213 -7.04 10.55 -18.08
C ILE A 213 -6.23 9.26 -18.13
N TYR A 214 -5.69 8.86 -16.98
CA TYR A 214 -5.00 7.59 -16.77
C TYR A 214 -5.58 6.87 -15.55
N THR A 215 -6.01 5.63 -15.72
CA THR A 215 -6.40 4.76 -14.61
C THR A 215 -5.20 4.02 -14.05
N GLY A 216 -5.25 3.65 -12.76
CA GLY A 216 -4.17 2.92 -12.09
C GLY A 216 -4.69 1.91 -11.07
N ASN A 217 -3.84 0.97 -10.67
CA ASN A 217 -4.11 0.01 -9.60
C ASN A 217 -4.10 0.71 -8.23
N GLY A 218 -4.96 1.72 -8.08
CA GLY A 218 -4.99 2.72 -7.01
C GLY A 218 -4.03 3.88 -7.30
N VAL A 219 -4.21 4.98 -6.59
CA VAL A 219 -3.38 6.19 -6.69
C VAL A 219 -1.89 5.88 -6.45
N SER A 220 -1.58 4.89 -5.61
CA SER A 220 -0.21 4.51 -5.29
C SER A 220 0.63 4.11 -6.50
N GLU A 221 0.05 3.42 -7.48
CA GLU A 221 0.74 3.09 -8.73
C GLU A 221 1.04 4.36 -9.53
N LEU A 222 0.05 5.25 -9.64
CA LEU A 222 0.16 6.46 -10.44
C LEU A 222 1.19 7.46 -9.86
N ILE A 223 1.26 7.58 -8.53
CA ILE A 223 2.31 8.35 -7.86
C ILE A 223 3.69 7.80 -8.26
N ASN A 224 3.86 6.47 -8.19
CA ASN A 224 5.13 5.85 -8.56
C ASN A 224 5.51 6.08 -10.03
N LEU A 225 4.54 6.00 -10.96
CA LEU A 225 4.75 6.31 -12.37
C LEU A 225 5.17 7.77 -12.56
N CYS A 226 4.49 8.72 -11.89
CA CYS A 226 4.82 10.14 -11.98
C CYS A 226 6.21 10.45 -11.45
N MET A 227 6.61 9.89 -10.32
CA MET A 227 7.94 10.11 -9.76
C MET A 227 9.03 9.55 -10.69
N GLN A 228 8.82 8.36 -11.26
CA GLN A 228 9.76 7.77 -12.22
C GLN A 228 9.86 8.53 -13.54
N ALA A 229 8.76 9.17 -13.99
CA ALA A 229 8.75 9.95 -15.22
C ALA A 229 9.36 11.35 -15.05
N LEU A 230 9.37 11.90 -13.82
CA LEU A 230 9.76 13.29 -13.56
C LEU A 230 11.18 13.42 -13.03
N LEU A 231 11.62 12.54 -12.13
CA LEU A 231 12.78 12.77 -11.27
C LEU A 231 14.02 12.02 -11.74
N ASP A 232 15.08 12.78 -11.95
CA ASP A 232 16.45 12.30 -12.06
C ASP A 232 17.20 12.44 -10.72
N ASN A 233 18.41 11.89 -10.66
CA ASN A 233 19.23 11.99 -9.47
C ASN A 233 19.56 13.44 -9.11
N GLY A 234 19.13 13.88 -7.94
CA GLY A 234 19.35 15.22 -7.41
C GLY A 234 18.26 16.24 -7.73
N ASP A 235 17.24 15.89 -8.50
CA ASP A 235 16.03 16.70 -8.62
C ASP A 235 15.29 16.76 -7.29
N GLU A 236 14.61 17.85 -7.03
CA GLU A 236 13.88 18.08 -5.79
C GLU A 236 12.38 18.18 -6.04
N ILE A 237 11.63 17.68 -5.07
CA ILE A 237 10.17 17.79 -5.01
C ILE A 237 9.73 18.21 -3.62
N LEU A 238 8.89 19.22 -3.53
CA LEU A 238 8.33 19.70 -2.27
C LEU A 238 7.17 18.80 -1.85
N ILE A 239 7.22 18.29 -0.62
CA ILE A 239 6.21 17.39 -0.05
C ILE A 239 5.79 17.94 1.32
N PRO A 240 4.50 17.90 1.73
CA PRO A 240 4.10 18.39 3.04
C PRO A 240 4.74 17.58 4.19
N SER A 241 4.90 18.20 5.34
CA SER A 241 5.18 17.51 6.60
C SER A 241 4.20 18.02 7.66
N PRO A 242 3.33 17.13 8.21
CA PRO A 242 3.27 15.68 7.96
C PRO A 242 2.63 15.32 6.60
N ASP A 243 3.05 14.16 6.03
CA ASP A 243 2.58 13.67 4.73
C ASP A 243 2.09 12.22 4.77
N TYR A 244 1.50 11.78 3.65
CA TYR A 244 1.36 10.35 3.38
C TYR A 244 2.69 9.82 2.81
N PRO A 245 3.44 8.99 3.56
CA PRO A 245 4.86 8.70 3.31
C PRO A 245 5.16 8.02 1.96
N LEU A 246 4.12 7.60 1.22
CA LEU A 246 4.29 7.05 -0.12
C LEU A 246 4.92 8.06 -1.08
N TRP A 247 4.58 9.35 -0.97
CA TRP A 247 5.16 10.40 -1.81
C TRP A 247 6.66 10.48 -1.63
N THR A 248 7.11 10.57 -0.38
CA THR A 248 8.53 10.57 -0.01
C THR A 248 9.24 9.30 -0.48
N ALA A 249 8.62 8.12 -0.26
CA ALA A 249 9.19 6.84 -0.68
C ALA A 249 9.35 6.75 -2.20
N CYS A 250 8.32 7.12 -2.97
CA CYS A 250 8.37 7.06 -4.44
C CYS A 250 9.38 8.07 -5.02
N ALA A 251 9.47 9.29 -4.47
CA ALA A 251 10.46 10.28 -4.88
C ALA A 251 11.89 9.77 -4.64
N THR A 252 12.15 9.22 -3.46
CA THR A 252 13.46 8.63 -3.11
C THR A 252 13.83 7.47 -4.03
N LEU A 253 12.88 6.56 -4.31
CA LEU A 253 13.11 5.40 -5.19
C LEU A 253 13.37 5.80 -6.63
N ALA A 254 12.76 6.90 -7.10
CA ALA A 254 13.02 7.47 -8.42
C ALA A 254 14.39 8.16 -8.53
N GLY A 255 15.09 8.39 -7.41
CA GLY A 255 16.37 9.06 -7.35
C GLY A 255 16.28 10.55 -7.01
N GLY A 256 15.08 11.08 -6.83
CA GLY A 256 14.85 12.45 -6.42
C GLY A 256 15.09 12.66 -4.92
N ASN A 257 15.16 13.92 -4.54
CA ASN A 257 15.31 14.39 -3.16
C ASN A 257 13.99 14.99 -2.66
N PRO A 258 13.24 14.31 -1.78
CA PRO A 258 12.04 14.87 -1.17
C PRO A 258 12.44 15.99 -0.18
N VAL A 259 11.90 17.17 -0.37
CA VAL A 259 12.10 18.34 0.49
C VAL A 259 10.79 18.65 1.19
N HIS A 260 10.74 18.45 2.51
CA HIS A 260 9.50 18.61 3.28
C HIS A 260 9.27 20.06 3.67
N TYR A 261 8.10 20.62 3.31
CA TYR A 261 7.62 21.89 3.82
C TYR A 261 6.67 21.67 5.01
N ILE A 262 6.63 22.61 5.93
CA ILE A 262 5.86 22.50 7.18
C ILE A 262 4.38 22.82 6.91
N CYS A 263 3.50 21.96 7.43
CA CYS A 263 2.10 22.31 7.69
C CYS A 263 1.98 22.70 9.17
N ASP A 264 1.52 23.92 9.44
CA ASP A 264 1.52 24.49 10.79
C ASP A 264 0.28 24.06 11.59
N GLU A 265 0.50 23.35 12.69
CA GLU A 265 -0.56 22.92 13.60
C GLU A 265 -1.36 24.12 14.14
N GLN A 266 -0.70 25.25 14.42
CA GLN A 266 -1.35 26.44 14.97
C GLN A 266 -2.22 27.15 13.93
N ALA A 267 -1.97 26.90 12.64
CA ALA A 267 -2.76 27.35 11.49
C ALA A 267 -3.63 26.22 10.95
N GLU A 268 -4.23 25.38 11.80
CA GLU A 268 -5.11 24.26 11.38
C GLU A 268 -4.45 23.27 10.40
N TRP A 269 -3.14 23.10 10.48
CA TRP A 269 -2.32 22.27 9.60
C TRP A 269 -2.24 22.78 8.14
N TYR A 270 -2.42 24.08 7.94
CA TYR A 270 -2.22 24.66 6.60
C TYR A 270 -0.72 24.76 6.28
N PRO A 271 -0.36 24.62 4.98
CA PRO A 271 1.01 24.81 4.53
C PRO A 271 1.56 26.20 4.87
N ASP A 272 2.76 26.25 5.42
CA ASP A 272 3.50 27.50 5.64
C ASP A 272 4.13 27.96 4.31
N ILE A 273 3.57 29.02 3.75
CA ILE A 273 3.98 29.56 2.44
C ILE A 273 5.41 30.10 2.48
N GLN A 274 5.84 30.68 3.61
CA GLN A 274 7.20 31.21 3.74
C GLN A 274 8.20 30.06 3.79
N ASP A 275 7.86 29.00 4.49
CA ASP A 275 8.68 27.79 4.54
C ASP A 275 8.77 27.12 3.16
N ILE A 276 7.66 27.03 2.41
CA ILE A 276 7.65 26.55 1.01
C ILE A 276 8.61 27.38 0.17
N GLU A 277 8.47 28.72 0.13
CA GLU A 277 9.33 29.58 -0.67
C GLU A 277 10.81 29.46 -0.31
N SER A 278 11.11 29.35 0.98
CA SER A 278 12.49 29.23 1.48
C SER A 278 13.21 27.94 1.02
N LYS A 279 12.45 26.93 0.67
CA LYS A 279 12.95 25.60 0.29
C LYS A 279 13.05 25.37 -1.20
N ILE A 280 12.57 26.31 -2.03
CA ILE A 280 12.65 26.19 -3.47
C ILE A 280 14.08 26.48 -3.95
N THR A 281 14.60 25.61 -4.78
CA THR A 281 15.92 25.75 -5.44
C THR A 281 15.75 25.57 -6.97
N PRO A 282 16.79 25.85 -7.77
CA PRO A 282 16.76 25.58 -9.21
C PRO A 282 16.55 24.09 -9.57
N ARG A 283 16.65 23.16 -8.61
CA ARG A 283 16.40 21.73 -8.81
C ARG A 283 14.97 21.34 -8.47
N THR A 284 14.20 22.21 -7.85
CA THR A 284 12.81 21.93 -7.47
C THR A 284 11.95 21.90 -8.72
N LYS A 285 11.34 20.74 -9.01
CA LYS A 285 10.50 20.54 -10.20
C LYS A 285 9.00 20.64 -9.92
N ALA A 286 8.58 20.25 -8.70
CA ALA A 286 7.16 20.15 -8.38
C ALA A 286 6.87 20.36 -6.90
N ILE A 287 5.61 20.65 -6.61
CA ILE A 287 5.05 20.68 -5.27
C ILE A 287 3.90 19.66 -5.17
N VAL A 288 3.86 18.91 -4.09
CA VAL A 288 2.80 17.95 -3.74
C VAL A 288 1.85 18.60 -2.75
N ILE A 289 0.55 18.51 -3.02
CA ILE A 289 -0.54 18.91 -2.13
C ILE A 289 -1.37 17.66 -1.82
N ILE A 290 -1.71 17.43 -0.55
CA ILE A 290 -2.61 16.36 -0.12
C ILE A 290 -3.81 17.02 0.55
N ASN A 291 -4.95 17.06 -0.14
CA ASN A 291 -6.11 17.84 0.31
C ASN A 291 -7.44 17.09 0.01
N PRO A 292 -8.20 16.68 1.03
CA PRO A 292 -7.90 16.69 2.48
C PRO A 292 -6.67 15.89 2.86
N ASN A 293 -5.97 16.33 3.91
CA ASN A 293 -4.66 15.79 4.27
C ASN A 293 -4.75 14.47 5.08
N ASN A 294 -3.84 13.59 4.79
CA ASN A 294 -3.48 12.44 5.62
C ASN A 294 -2.03 12.67 6.10
N PRO A 295 -1.78 12.84 7.43
CA PRO A 295 -2.55 12.31 8.55
C PRO A 295 -3.47 13.29 9.30
N THR A 296 -3.49 14.58 8.99
CA THR A 296 -4.07 15.61 9.86
C THR A 296 -5.59 15.75 9.75
N GLY A 297 -6.16 15.38 8.59
CA GLY A 297 -7.55 15.67 8.26
C GLY A 297 -7.83 17.12 7.90
N ALA A 298 -6.79 17.93 7.69
CA ALA A 298 -6.93 19.32 7.25
C ALA A 298 -7.57 19.41 5.86
N LEU A 299 -8.41 20.40 5.68
CA LEU A 299 -8.96 20.82 4.40
C LEU A 299 -8.51 22.24 4.13
N TYR A 300 -7.76 22.45 3.05
CA TYR A 300 -7.19 23.75 2.73
C TYR A 300 -8.25 24.65 2.05
N PRO A 301 -8.49 25.85 2.61
CA PRO A 301 -9.43 26.80 2.02
C PRO A 301 -8.85 27.41 0.73
N ARG A 302 -9.74 28.03 -0.06
CA ARG A 302 -9.41 28.61 -1.36
C ARG A 302 -8.24 29.60 -1.30
N GLU A 303 -8.18 30.39 -0.24
CA GLU A 303 -7.14 31.42 -0.03
C GLU A 303 -5.75 30.77 0.09
N VAL A 304 -5.60 29.74 0.89
CA VAL A 304 -4.35 28.98 1.04
C VAL A 304 -3.97 28.30 -0.27
N LEU A 305 -4.93 27.70 -0.97
CA LEU A 305 -4.68 27.10 -2.28
C LEU A 305 -4.22 28.15 -3.31
N GLN A 306 -4.76 29.37 -3.26
CA GLN A 306 -4.34 30.45 -4.15
C GLN A 306 -2.90 30.88 -3.88
N GLU A 307 -2.50 31.02 -2.63
CA GLU A 307 -1.12 31.33 -2.26
C GLU A 307 -0.14 30.26 -2.78
N ILE A 308 -0.51 28.97 -2.68
CA ILE A 308 0.31 27.88 -3.24
C ILE A 308 0.40 27.98 -4.76
N VAL A 309 -0.72 28.27 -5.44
CA VAL A 309 -0.74 28.48 -6.90
C VAL A 309 0.16 29.65 -7.29
N ASP A 310 0.16 30.75 -6.54
CA ASP A 310 0.99 31.92 -6.83
C ASP A 310 2.48 31.62 -6.66
N VAL A 311 2.86 30.85 -5.63
CA VAL A 311 4.24 30.34 -5.47
C VAL A 311 4.62 29.42 -6.62
N ALA A 312 3.77 28.45 -6.96
CA ALA A 312 4.03 27.54 -8.06
C ALA A 312 4.19 28.28 -9.40
N ARG A 313 3.37 29.31 -9.64
CA ARG A 313 3.44 30.16 -10.83
C ARG A 313 4.74 30.99 -10.87
N LYS A 314 5.11 31.60 -9.77
CA LYS A 314 6.34 32.40 -9.62
C LYS A 314 7.58 31.56 -9.91
N HIS A 315 7.61 30.32 -9.47
CA HIS A 315 8.75 29.41 -9.59
C HIS A 315 8.61 28.38 -10.71
N GLN A 316 7.52 28.44 -11.49
CA GLN A 316 7.21 27.53 -12.61
C GLN A 316 7.21 26.05 -12.20
N LEU A 317 6.64 25.74 -11.03
CA LEU A 317 6.54 24.38 -10.51
C LEU A 317 5.31 23.67 -11.08
N MET A 318 5.45 22.38 -11.31
CA MET A 318 4.33 21.46 -11.51
C MET A 318 3.60 21.22 -10.19
N ILE A 319 2.27 21.09 -10.23
CA ILE A 319 1.47 20.77 -9.04
C ILE A 319 0.98 19.32 -9.12
N PHE A 320 1.31 18.53 -8.12
CA PHE A 320 0.70 17.22 -7.84
C PHE A 320 -0.33 17.36 -6.72
N SER A 321 -1.60 17.08 -7.00
CA SER A 321 -2.69 17.19 -6.02
C SER A 321 -3.30 15.82 -5.73
N ASP A 322 -3.08 15.30 -4.52
CA ASP A 322 -3.72 14.08 -4.02
C ASP A 322 -5.06 14.44 -3.39
N GLU A 323 -6.15 14.17 -4.11
CA GLU A 323 -7.52 14.50 -3.73
C GLU A 323 -8.34 13.25 -3.43
N ILE A 324 -7.69 12.17 -2.94
CA ILE A 324 -8.36 10.88 -2.67
C ILE A 324 -9.48 10.99 -1.61
N TYR A 325 -9.51 12.05 -0.81
CA TYR A 325 -10.50 12.32 0.23
C TYR A 325 -11.49 13.44 -0.16
N ASP A 326 -11.55 13.87 -1.41
CA ASP A 326 -12.34 15.00 -1.90
C ASP A 326 -13.86 14.95 -1.55
N ARG A 327 -14.40 13.75 -1.35
CA ARG A 327 -15.80 13.50 -0.94
C ARG A 327 -15.98 13.23 0.55
N LEU A 328 -14.89 13.22 1.31
CA LEU A 328 -14.88 12.99 2.76
C LEU A 328 -14.60 14.30 3.48
N VAL A 329 -15.54 15.21 3.37
CA VAL A 329 -15.48 16.57 3.93
C VAL A 329 -16.66 16.76 4.87
N PHE A 330 -16.43 17.43 6.00
CA PHE A 330 -17.37 17.58 7.09
C PHE A 330 -17.87 19.03 7.24
N ASP A 331 -18.86 19.21 8.10
CA ASP A 331 -19.34 20.51 8.59
C ASP A 331 -19.88 21.45 7.49
N GLY A 332 -20.27 20.89 6.32
CA GLY A 332 -20.76 21.69 5.19
C GLY A 332 -19.66 22.42 4.42
N GLU A 333 -18.40 22.13 4.72
CA GLU A 333 -17.27 22.65 3.94
C GLU A 333 -17.22 22.03 2.53
N GLU A 334 -16.63 22.73 1.57
CA GLU A 334 -16.49 22.27 0.20
C GLU A 334 -15.03 22.04 -0.17
N HIS A 335 -14.75 20.90 -0.79
CA HIS A 335 -13.44 20.64 -1.39
C HIS A 335 -13.28 21.43 -2.69
N VAL A 336 -12.19 22.19 -2.77
CA VAL A 336 -11.76 22.89 -3.99
C VAL A 336 -10.55 22.17 -4.57
N SER A 337 -10.62 21.76 -5.85
CA SER A 337 -9.45 21.25 -6.54
C SER A 337 -8.50 22.41 -6.88
N ILE A 338 -7.24 22.31 -6.46
CA ILE A 338 -6.24 23.35 -6.74
C ILE A 338 -6.04 23.56 -8.25
N ALA A 339 -6.18 22.52 -9.03
CA ALA A 339 -6.08 22.60 -10.49
C ALA A 339 -7.12 23.52 -11.12
N SER A 340 -8.31 23.68 -10.52
CA SER A 340 -9.35 24.61 -11.01
C SER A 340 -8.94 26.08 -10.90
N MET A 341 -7.92 26.38 -10.09
CA MET A 341 -7.41 27.72 -9.83
C MET A 341 -6.13 28.05 -10.62
N ALA A 342 -5.57 27.06 -11.31
CA ALA A 342 -4.26 27.15 -11.99
C ALA A 342 -4.33 26.75 -13.48
N PRO A 343 -5.15 27.42 -14.32
CA PRO A 343 -5.33 27.03 -15.73
C PRO A 343 -4.08 27.24 -16.59
N ASP A 344 -3.16 28.06 -16.15
CA ASP A 344 -1.89 28.39 -16.78
C ASP A 344 -0.72 27.47 -16.36
N LEU A 345 -0.87 26.73 -15.26
CA LEU A 345 0.12 25.77 -14.78
C LEU A 345 -0.22 24.34 -15.24
N PHE A 346 0.76 23.46 -15.20
CA PHE A 346 0.52 22.04 -15.38
C PHE A 346 0.24 21.37 -14.04
N CYS A 347 -0.94 20.73 -13.95
CA CYS A 347 -1.40 20.07 -12.76
C CYS A 347 -1.69 18.58 -13.03
N VAL A 348 -1.34 17.72 -12.08
CA VAL A 348 -1.71 16.31 -12.05
C VAL A 348 -2.56 16.06 -10.80
N THR A 349 -3.84 15.80 -11.00
CA THR A 349 -4.80 15.56 -9.91
C THR A 349 -5.06 14.07 -9.75
N PHE A 350 -4.86 13.53 -8.56
CA PHE A 350 -5.08 12.13 -8.22
C PHE A 350 -6.36 11.96 -7.43
N SER A 351 -7.15 10.94 -7.76
CA SER A 351 -8.32 10.53 -6.99
C SER A 351 -8.64 9.05 -7.23
N GLY A 352 -9.70 8.53 -6.63
CA GLY A 352 -10.08 7.13 -6.77
C GLY A 352 -11.24 6.74 -5.89
N LEU A 353 -11.66 5.49 -5.98
CA LEU A 353 -12.83 4.99 -5.26
C LEU A 353 -12.50 4.36 -3.89
N SER A 354 -11.21 4.26 -3.55
CA SER A 354 -10.75 3.57 -2.34
C SER A 354 -11.40 4.08 -1.06
N LYS A 355 -11.64 5.40 -0.98
CA LYS A 355 -12.13 6.07 0.22
C LYS A 355 -13.58 6.50 0.08
N SER A 356 -13.94 7.15 -1.01
CA SER A 356 -15.29 7.62 -1.28
C SER A 356 -16.33 6.49 -1.39
N HIS A 357 -15.94 5.33 -1.91
CA HIS A 357 -16.82 4.18 -2.11
C HIS A 357 -16.48 2.97 -1.22
N MET A 358 -15.57 3.14 -0.22
CA MET A 358 -15.17 2.10 0.74
C MET A 358 -14.54 0.85 0.08
N ILE A 359 -13.95 0.96 -1.12
CA ILE A 359 -13.44 -0.15 -1.92
C ILE A 359 -11.93 -0.14 -2.10
N ALA A 360 -11.19 0.18 -1.06
CA ALA A 360 -9.73 0.20 -1.12
C ALA A 360 -9.09 -1.08 -1.68
N GLY A 361 -9.77 -2.24 -1.51
CA GLY A 361 -9.34 -3.54 -2.01
C GLY A 361 -9.56 -3.76 -3.51
N TYR A 362 -10.41 -2.99 -4.17
CA TYR A 362 -10.64 -3.12 -5.63
C TYR A 362 -9.49 -2.54 -6.44
N ARG A 363 -8.66 -1.69 -5.84
CA ARG A 363 -7.47 -1.10 -6.46
C ARG A 363 -7.79 -0.30 -7.71
N ILE A 364 -8.67 0.67 -7.61
CA ILE A 364 -8.97 1.64 -8.69
C ILE A 364 -8.70 3.07 -8.23
N GLY A 365 -7.86 3.75 -8.99
CA GLY A 365 -7.57 5.17 -8.90
C GLY A 365 -7.32 5.73 -10.30
N TRP A 366 -7.19 7.01 -10.38
CA TRP A 366 -6.87 7.72 -11.62
C TRP A 366 -6.05 8.96 -11.35
N MET A 367 -5.36 9.42 -12.38
CA MET A 367 -4.79 10.77 -12.45
C MET A 367 -5.36 11.52 -13.66
N VAL A 368 -5.48 12.82 -13.49
CA VAL A 368 -5.99 13.75 -14.49
C VAL A 368 -4.93 14.80 -14.77
N LEU A 369 -4.48 14.89 -16.01
CA LEU A 369 -3.56 15.92 -16.48
C LEU A 369 -4.36 17.14 -16.91
N SER A 370 -4.11 18.30 -16.31
CA SER A 370 -4.90 19.50 -16.56
C SER A 370 -4.04 20.77 -16.67
N GLY A 371 -4.65 21.87 -17.09
CA GLY A 371 -3.98 23.15 -17.27
C GLY A 371 -3.11 23.20 -18.53
N ASN A 372 -1.92 23.76 -18.41
CA ASN A 372 -0.99 23.94 -19.54
C ASN A 372 -0.15 22.67 -19.80
N ARG A 373 -0.67 21.76 -20.60
CA ARG A 373 0.03 20.51 -20.96
C ARG A 373 1.20 20.69 -21.93
N ASP A 374 1.27 21.84 -22.61
CA ASP A 374 2.33 22.09 -23.61
C ASP A 374 3.73 22.16 -22.99
N CYS A 375 3.84 22.65 -21.75
CA CYS A 375 5.13 22.71 -21.04
C CYS A 375 5.57 21.35 -20.48
N ALA A 376 4.71 20.31 -20.50
CA ALA A 376 4.95 19.01 -19.90
C ALA A 376 4.89 17.85 -20.92
N ARG A 377 5.02 18.12 -22.22
CA ARG A 377 4.88 17.09 -23.29
C ARG A 377 5.83 15.91 -23.11
N ASP A 378 7.06 16.17 -22.72
CA ASP A 378 8.06 15.11 -22.53
C ASP A 378 7.77 14.29 -21.28
N PHE A 379 7.34 14.90 -20.19
CA PHE A 379 6.84 14.20 -19.00
C PHE A 379 5.62 13.32 -19.34
N ILE A 380 4.66 13.83 -20.14
CA ILE A 380 3.48 13.09 -20.57
C ILE A 380 3.91 11.88 -21.42
N LEU A 381 4.90 12.04 -22.30
CA LEU A 381 5.48 10.92 -23.06
C LEU A 381 6.10 9.87 -22.11
N GLY A 382 6.79 10.28 -21.05
CA GLY A 382 7.32 9.38 -20.02
C GLY A 382 6.20 8.60 -19.31
N ILE A 383 5.10 9.25 -18.97
CA ILE A 383 3.91 8.59 -18.39
C ILE A 383 3.30 7.58 -19.39
N ASP A 384 3.18 7.93 -20.66
CA ASP A 384 2.69 7.01 -21.71
C ASP A 384 3.58 5.77 -21.83
N MET A 385 4.90 5.96 -21.86
CA MET A 385 5.87 4.85 -21.91
C MET A 385 5.72 3.91 -20.72
N LEU A 386 5.68 4.44 -19.50
CA LEU A 386 5.54 3.64 -18.28
C LEU A 386 4.17 2.95 -18.19
N SER A 387 3.11 3.63 -18.62
CA SER A 387 1.76 3.04 -18.71
C SER A 387 1.70 1.90 -19.70
N ASN A 388 2.34 2.04 -20.86
CA ASN A 388 2.45 0.98 -21.88
C ASN A 388 3.27 -0.21 -21.36
N MET A 389 4.35 0.02 -20.63
CA MET A 389 5.19 -1.05 -20.07
C MET A 389 4.43 -1.93 -19.07
N ARG A 390 3.50 -1.37 -18.31
CA ARG A 390 2.65 -2.14 -17.36
C ARG A 390 1.42 -2.77 -18.01
N LEU A 391 1.16 -2.56 -19.31
CA LEU A 391 0.00 -2.92 -20.13
C LEU A 391 -1.25 -2.11 -19.75
N CYS A 392 -1.98 -2.48 -18.71
CA CYS A 392 -3.16 -1.75 -18.25
C CYS A 392 -3.33 -1.87 -16.72
N SER A 393 -4.24 -1.11 -16.14
CA SER A 393 -4.68 -1.31 -14.76
C SER A 393 -5.78 -2.39 -14.68
N ASN A 394 -6.16 -2.77 -13.48
CA ASN A 394 -7.17 -3.79 -13.19
C ASN A 394 -8.51 -3.53 -13.93
N VAL A 395 -8.77 -4.29 -15.00
CA VAL A 395 -9.94 -4.09 -15.87
C VAL A 395 -11.27 -4.28 -15.13
N PRO A 396 -11.48 -5.32 -14.30
CA PRO A 396 -12.68 -5.44 -13.48
C PRO A 396 -12.97 -4.22 -12.59
N ALA A 397 -11.92 -3.59 -12.05
CA ALA A 397 -12.11 -2.41 -11.21
C ALA A 397 -12.35 -1.14 -12.03
N GLN A 398 -11.86 -1.07 -13.25
CA GLN A 398 -12.16 0.03 -14.18
C GLN A 398 -13.63 0.00 -14.64
N SER A 399 -14.20 -1.18 -14.85
CA SER A 399 -15.54 -1.35 -15.42
C SER A 399 -16.62 -0.65 -14.58
N ILE A 400 -16.44 -0.58 -13.25
CA ILE A 400 -17.43 -0.01 -12.33
C ILE A 400 -17.27 1.50 -12.09
N VAL A 401 -16.27 2.15 -12.67
CA VAL A 401 -15.99 3.58 -12.39
C VAL A 401 -17.18 4.47 -12.78
N GLN A 402 -17.83 4.19 -13.91
CA GLN A 402 -19.00 4.96 -14.35
C GLN A 402 -20.14 4.84 -13.34
N THR A 403 -20.50 3.64 -12.93
CA THR A 403 -21.56 3.39 -11.94
C THR A 403 -21.21 4.03 -10.59
N ALA A 404 -19.97 3.91 -10.14
CA ALA A 404 -19.53 4.49 -8.88
C ALA A 404 -19.61 6.02 -8.89
N LEU A 405 -19.14 6.68 -9.95
CA LEU A 405 -19.10 8.15 -10.01
C LEU A 405 -20.50 8.79 -10.17
N TRP A 406 -21.41 8.11 -10.87
CA TRP A 406 -22.74 8.67 -11.22
C TRP A 406 -23.91 7.99 -10.50
N GLY A 407 -23.67 6.92 -9.77
CA GLY A 407 -24.65 6.26 -8.94
C GLY A 407 -24.82 6.90 -7.56
N HIS A 408 -25.42 6.16 -6.64
CA HIS A 408 -25.65 6.62 -5.28
C HIS A 408 -24.33 6.87 -4.51
N GLN A 409 -24.19 8.06 -3.95
CA GLN A 409 -23.00 8.48 -3.20
C GLN A 409 -23.19 8.20 -1.70
N SER A 410 -23.02 6.95 -1.28
CA SER A 410 -23.21 6.53 0.12
C SER A 410 -22.34 7.29 1.12
N VAL A 411 -21.19 7.81 0.68
CA VAL A 411 -20.27 8.61 1.52
C VAL A 411 -20.94 9.85 2.08
N GLU A 412 -21.85 10.48 1.36
CA GLU A 412 -22.57 11.68 1.79
C GLU A 412 -23.35 11.45 3.09
N SER A 413 -23.92 10.27 3.26
CA SER A 413 -24.64 9.90 4.48
C SER A 413 -23.71 9.68 5.69
N TYR A 414 -22.42 9.47 5.46
CA TYR A 414 -21.45 9.22 6.53
C TYR A 414 -20.82 10.49 7.10
N VAL A 415 -20.80 11.58 6.32
CA VAL A 415 -20.03 12.80 6.67
C VAL A 415 -20.90 13.95 7.19
N VAL A 416 -22.20 13.75 7.31
CA VAL A 416 -23.16 14.73 7.86
C VAL A 416 -23.51 14.41 9.31
N PRO A 417 -24.03 15.36 10.09
CA PRO A 417 -24.52 15.11 11.47
C PRO A 417 -25.47 13.91 11.52
N GLY A 418 -25.22 13.00 12.47
CA GLY A 418 -25.89 11.70 12.57
C GLY A 418 -25.28 10.61 11.68
N GLY A 419 -24.40 10.94 10.75
CA GLY A 419 -23.65 10.00 9.93
C GLY A 419 -22.53 9.33 10.72
N ARG A 420 -22.28 8.07 10.41
CA ARG A 420 -21.37 7.24 11.21
C ARG A 420 -19.94 7.81 11.33
N VAL A 421 -19.35 8.30 10.24
CA VAL A 421 -17.98 8.84 10.28
C VAL A 421 -17.95 10.18 10.99
N TYR A 422 -19.00 11.00 10.78
CA TYR A 422 -19.17 12.26 11.48
C TYR A 422 -19.19 12.08 13.01
N GLU A 423 -20.06 11.20 13.52
CA GLU A 423 -20.19 10.93 14.94
C GLU A 423 -18.91 10.33 15.55
N GLN A 424 -18.22 9.47 14.82
CA GLN A 424 -16.96 8.88 15.25
C GLN A 424 -15.84 9.95 15.32
N ARG A 425 -15.79 10.89 14.36
CA ARG A 425 -14.87 12.04 14.39
C ARG A 425 -15.14 12.93 15.62
N GLU A 426 -16.39 13.32 15.82
CA GLU A 426 -16.78 14.17 16.95
C GLU A 426 -16.40 13.52 18.30
N TYR A 427 -16.71 12.24 18.42
CA TYR A 427 -16.36 11.48 19.61
C TYR A 427 -14.85 11.50 19.88
N VAL A 428 -14.05 11.11 18.90
CA VAL A 428 -12.58 10.99 19.07
C VAL A 428 -11.94 12.36 19.30
N TYR A 429 -12.37 13.40 18.58
CA TYR A 429 -11.88 14.76 18.80
C TYR A 429 -12.12 15.24 20.22
N ASN A 430 -13.35 15.08 20.73
CA ASN A 430 -13.70 15.50 22.10
C ASN A 430 -12.97 14.65 23.14
N ALA A 431 -12.91 13.34 22.97
CA ALA A 431 -12.25 12.44 23.90
C ALA A 431 -10.74 12.71 23.99
N LEU A 432 -10.04 12.89 22.86
CA LEU A 432 -8.61 13.22 22.86
C LEU A 432 -8.32 14.54 23.59
N ASN A 433 -9.11 15.59 23.32
CA ASN A 433 -8.94 16.89 23.96
C ASN A 433 -9.37 16.91 25.45
N SER A 434 -10.02 15.86 25.95
CA SER A 434 -10.32 15.69 27.39
C SER A 434 -9.19 14.98 28.16
N ILE A 435 -8.23 14.36 27.47
CA ILE A 435 -7.08 13.69 28.10
C ILE A 435 -6.00 14.71 28.44
N ASP A 436 -5.59 14.73 29.70
CA ASP A 436 -4.58 15.68 30.19
C ASP A 436 -3.21 15.43 29.57
N GLY A 437 -2.73 16.39 28.78
CA GLY A 437 -1.48 16.34 28.03
C GLY A 437 -1.65 15.90 26.59
N ILE A 438 -2.88 15.81 26.07
CA ILE A 438 -3.18 15.66 24.64
C ILE A 438 -3.96 16.88 24.14
N THR A 439 -3.62 17.32 22.94
CA THR A 439 -4.38 18.32 22.17
C THR A 439 -4.53 17.85 20.73
N ALA A 440 -5.61 18.23 20.07
CA ALA A 440 -5.83 17.89 18.68
C ALA A 440 -6.59 18.99 17.95
N VAL A 441 -6.21 19.26 16.72
CA VAL A 441 -6.97 20.08 15.77
C VAL A 441 -8.11 19.25 15.21
N LYS A 442 -9.30 19.85 15.06
CA LYS A 442 -10.48 19.16 14.55
C LYS A 442 -10.33 18.86 13.07
N PRO A 443 -10.39 17.59 12.64
CA PRO A 443 -10.33 17.24 11.24
C PRO A 443 -11.53 17.77 10.44
N LYS A 444 -11.26 18.37 9.29
CA LYS A 444 -12.29 18.83 8.33
C LYS A 444 -12.53 17.82 7.19
N GLY A 445 -11.66 16.80 7.06
CA GLY A 445 -11.81 15.77 6.04
C GLY A 445 -11.11 14.45 6.39
N GLY A 446 -11.34 13.42 5.56
CA GLY A 446 -10.69 12.12 5.66
C GLY A 446 -11.21 11.23 6.80
N PHE A 447 -10.31 10.37 7.31
CA PHE A 447 -10.59 9.39 8.37
C PHE A 447 -9.64 9.52 9.57
N TYR A 448 -8.90 10.62 9.66
CA TYR A 448 -7.73 10.75 10.53
C TYR A 448 -7.79 11.99 11.40
N ILE A 449 -7.20 11.84 12.59
CA ILE A 449 -6.84 12.94 13.46
C ILE A 449 -5.38 12.74 13.88
N PHE A 450 -4.65 13.83 14.05
CA PHE A 450 -3.22 13.84 14.35
C PHE A 450 -2.95 14.60 15.64
N PRO A 451 -3.25 13.99 16.82
CA PRO A 451 -3.11 14.65 18.10
C PRO A 451 -1.65 14.83 18.50
N LYS A 452 -1.41 15.93 19.18
CA LYS A 452 -0.18 16.25 19.89
C LYS A 452 -0.21 15.71 21.31
N ILE A 453 0.92 15.14 21.74
CA ILE A 453 1.15 14.73 23.12
C ILE A 453 2.22 15.63 23.76
N ASP A 454 2.03 16.04 25.02
CA ASP A 454 3.03 16.80 25.76
C ASP A 454 4.26 15.94 26.05
N ALA A 455 5.22 15.99 25.11
CA ALA A 455 6.45 15.21 25.19
C ALA A 455 7.27 15.51 26.45
N LYS A 456 7.19 16.73 27.00
CA LYS A 456 7.89 17.09 28.24
C LYS A 456 7.24 16.45 29.45
N LYS A 457 5.91 16.52 29.53
CA LYS A 457 5.13 15.92 30.61
C LYS A 457 5.37 14.42 30.73
N PHE A 458 5.42 13.73 29.61
CA PHE A 458 5.55 12.28 29.54
C PHE A 458 6.99 11.80 29.26
N ASN A 459 7.96 12.72 29.25
CA ASN A 459 9.38 12.45 28.93
C ASN A 459 9.58 11.71 27.60
N ILE A 460 8.75 12.02 26.57
CA ILE A 460 8.82 11.34 25.27
C ILE A 460 9.97 11.92 24.45
N THR A 461 10.91 11.07 24.10
CA THR A 461 12.05 11.36 23.21
C THR A 461 12.00 10.54 21.93
N ASN A 462 11.17 9.48 21.90
CA ASN A 462 10.99 8.57 20.79
C ASN A 462 9.51 8.16 20.67
N ASP A 463 8.82 8.65 19.66
CA ASP A 463 7.40 8.39 19.41
C ASP A 463 7.11 6.94 18.99
N GLU A 464 8.08 6.25 18.35
CA GLU A 464 7.97 4.81 18.05
C GLU A 464 7.98 3.98 19.34
N GLN A 465 8.86 4.31 20.29
CA GLN A 465 8.89 3.63 21.58
C GLN A 465 7.60 3.89 22.37
N PHE A 466 7.08 5.14 22.36
CA PHE A 466 5.77 5.45 22.92
C PHE A 466 4.66 4.56 22.35
N ALA A 467 4.63 4.39 21.02
CA ALA A 467 3.66 3.55 20.35
C ALA A 467 3.81 2.06 20.71
N LEU A 468 5.03 1.57 20.86
CA LEU A 468 5.32 0.19 21.31
C LEU A 468 4.89 -0.04 22.77
N ASP A 469 5.18 0.90 23.66
CA ASP A 469 4.80 0.80 25.08
C ASP A 469 3.27 0.77 25.24
N LEU A 470 2.56 1.66 24.52
CA LEU A 470 1.09 1.65 24.47
C LEU A 470 0.54 0.34 23.90
N LEU A 471 1.15 -0.17 22.84
CA LEU A 471 0.76 -1.46 22.25
C LEU A 471 0.95 -2.62 23.23
N HIS A 472 2.09 -2.66 23.93
CA HIS A 472 2.39 -3.71 24.90
C HIS A 472 1.48 -3.67 26.10
N GLU A 473 1.17 -2.50 26.63
CA GLU A 473 0.35 -2.38 27.84
C GLU A 473 -1.15 -2.45 27.53
N LYS A 474 -1.63 -1.60 26.62
CA LYS A 474 -3.09 -1.42 26.36
C LYS A 474 -3.59 -2.11 25.09
N LYS A 475 -2.71 -2.75 24.31
CA LYS A 475 -3.06 -3.44 23.05
C LYS A 475 -3.66 -2.48 22.00
N ILE A 476 -3.29 -1.19 22.03
CA ILE A 476 -3.70 -0.18 21.08
C ILE A 476 -2.60 -0.03 20.02
N LEU A 477 -2.96 -0.17 18.76
CA LEU A 477 -2.07 0.03 17.61
C LEU A 477 -2.40 1.35 16.93
N LEU A 478 -1.50 2.31 17.05
CA LEU A 478 -1.52 3.60 16.35
C LEU A 478 -0.25 3.77 15.50
N VAL A 479 -0.12 4.87 14.77
CA VAL A 479 1.09 5.18 13.99
C VAL A 479 1.76 6.41 14.58
N PRO A 480 3.05 6.33 14.96
CA PRO A 480 3.80 7.48 15.47
C PRO A 480 3.97 8.57 14.40
N GLY A 481 4.18 9.80 14.81
CA GLY A 481 4.32 10.97 13.94
C GLY A 481 5.45 10.85 12.94
N LYS A 482 6.57 10.25 13.36
CA LYS A 482 7.72 9.95 12.49
C LYS A 482 7.33 9.15 11.24
N GLY A 483 6.33 8.26 11.33
CA GLY A 483 5.79 7.51 10.19
C GLY A 483 5.10 8.37 9.14
N PHE A 484 4.94 9.67 9.36
CA PHE A 484 4.40 10.69 8.45
C PHE A 484 5.42 11.80 8.17
N ASN A 485 6.71 11.52 8.33
CA ASN A 485 7.81 12.48 8.18
C ASN A 485 7.71 13.71 9.12
N TRP A 486 6.97 13.60 10.21
CA TRP A 486 6.95 14.60 11.26
C TRP A 486 8.25 14.55 12.07
N GLN A 487 8.85 15.71 12.34
CA GLN A 487 10.21 15.77 12.88
C GLN A 487 10.27 15.70 14.41
N GLN A 488 9.17 16.03 15.09
CA GLN A 488 9.13 16.03 16.54
C GLN A 488 8.49 14.73 17.08
N PRO A 489 8.95 14.17 18.18
CA PRO A 489 8.40 12.94 18.74
C PRO A 489 7.13 13.21 19.58
N ASP A 490 6.28 14.11 19.14
CA ASP A 490 5.16 14.66 19.91
C ASP A 490 3.80 14.49 19.25
N HIS A 491 3.70 13.69 18.20
CA HIS A 491 2.44 13.42 17.51
C HIS A 491 2.26 11.94 17.20
N PHE A 492 0.99 11.55 16.99
CA PHE A 492 0.62 10.24 16.48
C PHE A 492 -0.69 10.32 15.71
N ARG A 493 -0.92 9.38 14.80
CA ARG A 493 -2.18 9.36 14.04
C ARG A 493 -3.16 8.37 14.64
N VAL A 494 -4.42 8.80 14.77
CA VAL A 494 -5.57 7.97 15.10
C VAL A 494 -6.53 7.92 13.91
N VAL A 495 -6.98 6.69 13.57
CA VAL A 495 -8.03 6.44 12.58
C VAL A 495 -9.36 6.28 13.32
N TYR A 496 -10.38 7.08 13.00
CA TYR A 496 -11.68 7.02 13.67
C TYR A 496 -12.74 6.20 12.91
N LEU A 497 -12.32 5.12 12.23
CA LEU A 497 -13.21 4.18 11.52
C LEU A 497 -13.84 3.08 12.41
N PRO A 498 -13.23 2.66 13.54
CA PRO A 498 -13.88 1.72 14.44
C PRO A 498 -15.19 2.28 15.01
N ARG A 499 -16.10 1.41 15.42
CA ARG A 499 -17.35 1.84 16.08
C ARG A 499 -17.08 2.59 17.37
N ILE A 500 -18.02 3.44 17.79
CA ILE A 500 -17.85 4.31 18.98
C ILE A 500 -17.51 3.51 20.24
N GLU A 501 -18.07 2.31 20.40
CA GLU A 501 -17.79 1.44 21.55
C GLU A 501 -16.29 1.04 21.60
N VAL A 502 -15.71 0.72 20.44
CA VAL A 502 -14.27 0.39 20.33
C VAL A 502 -13.41 1.64 20.50
N LEU A 503 -13.83 2.76 19.93
CA LEU A 503 -13.14 4.04 20.11
C LEU A 503 -13.16 4.48 21.58
N SER A 504 -14.27 4.28 22.27
CA SER A 504 -14.40 4.56 23.71
C SER A 504 -13.46 3.69 24.54
N GLU A 505 -13.38 2.39 24.25
CA GLU A 505 -12.41 1.49 24.88
C GLU A 505 -10.97 1.99 24.65
N CYS A 506 -10.65 2.42 23.41
CA CYS A 506 -9.33 2.93 23.08
C CYS A 506 -8.99 4.23 23.81
N MET A 507 -9.91 5.20 23.86
CA MET A 507 -9.67 6.50 24.51
C MET A 507 -9.54 6.36 26.03
N THR A 508 -10.39 5.53 26.66
CA THR A 508 -10.29 5.21 28.09
C THR A 508 -8.96 4.55 28.44
N ASN A 509 -8.52 3.58 27.61
CA ASN A 509 -7.26 2.89 27.82
C ASN A 509 -6.04 3.80 27.57
N LEU A 510 -6.14 4.73 26.63
CA LEU A 510 -5.09 5.73 26.38
C LEU A 510 -4.97 6.70 27.57
N ASP A 511 -6.09 7.18 28.08
CA ASP A 511 -6.12 8.05 29.25
C ASP A 511 -5.53 7.36 30.48
N ASP A 512 -5.97 6.14 30.80
CA ASP A 512 -5.45 5.32 31.90
C ASP A 512 -3.93 5.05 31.76
N PHE A 513 -3.46 4.77 30.53
CA PHE A 513 -2.03 4.63 30.26
C PHE A 513 -1.26 5.90 30.58
N LEU A 514 -1.71 7.05 30.13
CA LEU A 514 -1.03 8.33 30.31
C LEU A 514 -0.99 8.82 31.76
N HIS A 515 -1.91 8.37 32.62
CA HIS A 515 -1.88 8.73 34.04
C HIS A 515 -0.58 8.33 34.75
N HIS A 516 0.03 7.23 34.34
CA HIS A 516 1.25 6.72 34.99
C HIS A 516 2.46 6.63 34.04
N TYR A 517 2.25 6.83 32.73
CA TYR A 517 3.31 6.69 31.75
C TYR A 517 4.35 7.80 31.83
N ARG A 518 5.61 7.38 31.80
CA ARG A 518 6.78 8.21 31.52
C ARG A 518 7.75 7.35 30.71
N GLN A 519 8.18 7.86 29.56
CA GLN A 519 9.17 7.14 28.75
C GLN A 519 10.50 7.08 29.51
N ALA A 520 11.11 5.90 29.53
CA ALA A 520 12.35 5.61 30.28
C ALA A 520 13.59 6.26 29.63
#